data_a92af0f67e6137158b285cbfba9f8d48
#
_entry.id   a92af0f67e6137158b285cbfba9f8d48
#
_cell.length_a   1.000
_cell.length_b   1.000
_cell.length_c   1.000
_cell.angle_alpha   90.00
_cell.angle_beta   90.00
_cell.angle_gamma   90.00
#
_symmetry.space_group_name_H-M   'P 1'
#
loop_
_entity.id
_entity.type
_entity.pdbx_description
1 polymer ?
#
loop_
_entity_poly.entity_id
_entity_poly.type
_entity_poly.pdbx_seq_one_letter_code
_entity_poly.pdbx_strand_id
1 'polypeptide(L)'
;MTRIADAHAVVTGGSSGIGLATARRLAQGGARVSLLARDAARLDDAARSVGGDDVAVAPVDVRDAAALADAMARVCERFGPCDILLAAAGGAHPGYFEELDDAVFREQLDVDYLGAVHAARAVVPSMRERQRGHLVFVSSTAALVGVFGYSAYAPAKAAVRSFAETLRPELKPYAIVVSCAYPPDTRTPGYDRENALKPEETARISAAIKPREADDIARVMVRGIERDHLVITADFQTAALARAARLWDPYVRFTTDRTVRRVRKSRGTFGT
;
A
#
# COMPACT_ATOMS: atom_id res chain seq x y z
N MET A 1 -4.36 -8.98 19.88
CA MET A 1 -3.41 -9.61 18.94
C MET A 1 -4.20 -10.38 17.90
N THR A 2 -3.94 -10.11 16.63
CA THR A 2 -4.63 -10.73 15.49
C THR A 2 -4.05 -12.12 15.23
N ARG A 3 -4.88 -13.15 15.29
CA ARG A 3 -4.48 -14.52 14.97
C ARG A 3 -4.44 -14.69 13.45
N ILE A 4 -3.35 -15.24 12.92
CA ILE A 4 -3.19 -15.53 11.48
C ILE A 4 -3.77 -16.92 11.14
N ALA A 5 -3.46 -17.92 11.96
CA ALA A 5 -3.93 -19.29 11.72
C ALA A 5 -5.46 -19.34 11.68
N ASP A 6 -6.01 -20.01 10.67
CA ASP A 6 -7.44 -20.17 10.38
C ASP A 6 -8.17 -18.84 9.99
N ALA A 7 -7.47 -17.71 9.95
CA ALA A 7 -8.05 -16.45 9.51
C ALA A 7 -8.30 -16.43 8.00
N HIS A 8 -9.35 -15.74 7.55
CA HIS A 8 -9.52 -15.42 6.14
C HIS A 8 -8.91 -14.03 5.84
N ALA A 9 -7.82 -14.02 5.09
CA ALA A 9 -7.13 -12.81 4.66
C ALA A 9 -7.51 -12.45 3.22
N VAL A 10 -8.09 -11.29 3.00
CA VAL A 10 -8.42 -10.75 1.67
C VAL A 10 -7.38 -9.69 1.30
N VAL A 11 -6.73 -9.84 0.13
CA VAL A 11 -5.62 -9.00 -0.31
C VAL A 11 -5.96 -8.34 -1.64
N THR A 12 -6.20 -7.02 -1.65
CA THR A 12 -6.24 -6.27 -2.91
C THR A 12 -4.82 -5.96 -3.39
N GLY A 13 -4.59 -5.96 -4.71
CA GLY A 13 -3.24 -5.90 -5.25
C GLY A 13 -2.43 -7.18 -5.00
N GLY A 14 -3.13 -8.31 -4.82
CA GLY A 14 -2.55 -9.60 -4.46
C GLY A 14 -1.78 -10.32 -5.57
N SER A 15 -1.79 -9.82 -6.81
CA SER A 15 -1.13 -10.47 -7.95
C SER A 15 0.38 -10.23 -8.06
N SER A 16 0.96 -9.31 -7.26
CA SER A 16 2.39 -9.01 -7.33
C SER A 16 2.90 -8.21 -6.12
N GLY A 17 4.21 -8.02 -6.06
CA GLY A 17 4.87 -7.09 -5.14
C GLY A 17 4.58 -7.37 -3.67
N ILE A 18 4.36 -6.28 -2.89
CA ILE A 18 4.15 -6.35 -1.44
C ILE A 18 2.88 -7.14 -1.09
N GLY A 19 1.79 -6.94 -1.87
CA GLY A 19 0.53 -7.65 -1.65
C GLY A 19 0.70 -9.16 -1.75
N LEU A 20 1.31 -9.64 -2.85
CA LEU A 20 1.57 -11.08 -3.04
C LEU A 20 2.55 -11.64 -2.02
N ALA A 21 3.65 -10.93 -1.72
CA ALA A 21 4.62 -11.38 -0.74
C ALA A 21 3.98 -11.51 0.66
N THR A 22 3.12 -10.56 1.04
CA THR A 22 2.39 -10.63 2.31
C THR A 22 1.37 -11.76 2.32
N ALA A 23 0.65 -11.96 1.22
CA ALA A 23 -0.29 -13.07 1.04
C ALA A 23 0.39 -14.44 1.26
N ARG A 24 1.57 -14.67 0.65
CA ARG A 24 2.36 -15.88 0.85
C ARG A 24 2.69 -16.12 2.34
N ARG A 25 3.11 -15.08 3.04
CA ARG A 25 3.45 -15.20 4.46
C ARG A 25 2.24 -15.41 5.35
N LEU A 26 1.09 -14.83 5.01
CA LEU A 26 -0.18 -15.10 5.69
C LEU A 26 -0.60 -16.57 5.49
N ALA A 27 -0.51 -17.09 4.26
CA ALA A 27 -0.78 -18.49 3.96
C ALA A 27 0.19 -19.44 4.70
N GLN A 28 1.50 -19.13 4.75
CA GLN A 28 2.48 -19.86 5.54
C GLN A 28 2.17 -19.85 7.04
N GLY A 29 1.50 -18.81 7.53
CA GLY A 29 0.99 -18.70 8.89
C GLY A 29 -0.34 -19.44 9.13
N GLY A 30 -0.87 -20.15 8.13
CA GLY A 30 -2.10 -20.93 8.22
C GLY A 30 -3.38 -20.12 7.93
N ALA A 31 -3.29 -18.95 7.28
CA ALA A 31 -4.45 -18.23 6.82
C ALA A 31 -4.96 -18.77 5.47
N ARG A 32 -6.28 -18.77 5.30
CA ARG A 32 -6.92 -18.85 3.98
C ARG A 32 -6.78 -17.51 3.30
N VAL A 33 -6.36 -17.47 2.04
CA VAL A 33 -6.00 -16.22 1.36
C VAL A 33 -6.83 -16.01 0.11
N SER A 34 -7.42 -14.84 -0.05
CA SER A 34 -8.09 -14.41 -1.27
C SER A 34 -7.32 -13.27 -1.92
N LEU A 35 -6.90 -13.47 -3.17
CA LEU A 35 -6.13 -12.51 -3.96
C LEU A 35 -7.06 -11.78 -4.93
N LEU A 36 -7.09 -10.45 -4.85
CA LEU A 36 -7.88 -9.59 -5.73
C LEU A 36 -6.96 -8.67 -6.52
N ALA A 37 -7.10 -8.68 -7.86
CA ALA A 37 -6.42 -7.76 -8.78
C ALA A 37 -7.11 -7.79 -10.15
N ARG A 38 -6.73 -6.93 -11.08
CA ARG A 38 -7.41 -6.80 -12.39
C ARG A 38 -7.09 -7.93 -13.37
N ASP A 39 -5.87 -8.39 -13.37
CA ASP A 39 -5.35 -9.35 -14.36
C ASP A 39 -5.53 -10.78 -13.86
N ALA A 40 -6.45 -11.52 -14.51
CA ALA A 40 -6.79 -12.89 -14.13
C ALA A 40 -5.59 -13.85 -14.29
N ALA A 41 -4.84 -13.74 -15.38
CA ALA A 41 -3.70 -14.64 -15.63
C ALA A 41 -2.60 -14.45 -14.56
N ARG A 42 -2.31 -13.19 -14.19
CA ARG A 42 -1.36 -12.89 -13.10
C ARG A 42 -1.88 -13.32 -11.73
N LEU A 43 -3.20 -13.30 -11.51
CA LEU A 43 -3.79 -13.83 -10.27
C LEU A 43 -3.63 -15.35 -10.19
N ASP A 44 -3.82 -16.07 -11.29
CA ASP A 44 -3.61 -17.53 -11.33
C ASP A 44 -2.16 -17.92 -11.08
N ASP A 45 -1.20 -17.16 -11.67
CA ASP A 45 0.22 -17.34 -11.39
C ASP A 45 0.54 -17.04 -9.91
N ALA A 46 -0.04 -15.98 -9.37
CA ALA A 46 0.12 -15.62 -7.97
C ALA A 46 -0.42 -16.71 -7.04
N ALA A 47 -1.62 -17.23 -7.32
CA ALA A 47 -2.22 -18.31 -6.53
C ALA A 47 -1.36 -19.58 -6.55
N ARG A 48 -0.88 -19.99 -7.73
CA ARG A 48 0.08 -21.11 -7.82
C ARG A 48 1.34 -20.89 -7.00
N SER A 49 1.81 -19.66 -6.94
CA SER A 49 3.03 -19.30 -6.18
C SER A 49 2.82 -19.19 -4.67
N VAL A 50 1.60 -18.94 -4.22
CA VAL A 50 1.21 -19.05 -2.79
C VAL A 50 1.13 -20.51 -2.41
N GLY A 51 0.51 -21.33 -3.25
CA GLY A 51 0.37 -22.78 -3.08
C GLY A 51 -0.76 -23.16 -2.12
N GLY A 52 -1.17 -24.44 -2.20
CA GLY A 52 -2.22 -25.01 -1.35
C GLY A 52 -3.65 -24.76 -1.87
N ASP A 53 -4.61 -25.44 -1.23
CA ASP A 53 -6.03 -25.39 -1.57
C ASP A 53 -6.76 -24.19 -0.92
N ASP A 54 -6.10 -23.54 0.03
CA ASP A 54 -6.62 -22.42 0.83
C ASP A 54 -6.37 -21.04 0.14
N VAL A 55 -6.29 -21.02 -1.19
CA VAL A 55 -6.13 -19.81 -1.99
C VAL A 55 -7.32 -19.63 -2.95
N ALA A 56 -7.91 -18.45 -2.95
CA ALA A 56 -8.92 -18.04 -3.91
C ALA A 56 -8.43 -16.83 -4.70
N VAL A 57 -8.95 -16.65 -5.91
CA VAL A 57 -8.69 -15.47 -6.74
C VAL A 57 -10.01 -14.83 -7.18
N ALA A 58 -10.01 -13.52 -7.28
CA ALA A 58 -11.13 -12.77 -7.83
C ALA A 58 -10.61 -11.61 -8.71
N PRO A 59 -10.68 -11.74 -10.04
CA PRO A 59 -10.35 -10.65 -10.96
C PRO A 59 -11.31 -9.48 -10.74
N VAL A 60 -10.77 -8.30 -10.36
CA VAL A 60 -11.57 -7.09 -10.14
C VAL A 60 -10.70 -5.84 -10.14
N ASP A 61 -11.27 -4.73 -10.62
CA ASP A 61 -10.69 -3.40 -10.46
C ASP A 61 -11.19 -2.76 -9.16
N VAL A 62 -10.29 -2.34 -8.29
CA VAL A 62 -10.64 -1.70 -7.00
C VAL A 62 -11.35 -0.36 -7.17
N ARG A 63 -11.31 0.24 -8.38
CA ARG A 63 -12.02 1.48 -8.72
C ARG A 63 -13.52 1.26 -8.84
N ASP A 64 -13.95 0.07 -9.21
CA ASP A 64 -15.36 -0.31 -9.27
C ASP A 64 -15.82 -0.85 -7.92
N ALA A 65 -16.51 0.02 -7.17
CA ALA A 65 -16.95 -0.30 -5.82
C ALA A 65 -17.96 -1.47 -5.77
N ALA A 66 -18.86 -1.55 -6.77
CA ALA A 66 -19.88 -2.60 -6.84
C ALA A 66 -19.25 -3.94 -7.20
N ALA A 67 -18.45 -3.99 -8.27
CA ALA A 67 -17.74 -5.21 -8.67
C ALA A 67 -16.79 -5.70 -7.56
N LEU A 68 -16.14 -4.79 -6.82
CA LEU A 68 -15.27 -5.15 -5.70
C LEU A 68 -16.07 -5.76 -4.53
N ALA A 69 -17.21 -5.18 -4.19
CA ALA A 69 -18.09 -5.74 -3.16
C ALA A 69 -18.58 -7.16 -3.54
N ASP A 70 -19.01 -7.36 -4.77
CA ASP A 70 -19.42 -8.68 -5.28
C ASP A 70 -18.25 -9.68 -5.28
N ALA A 71 -17.06 -9.26 -5.69
CA ALA A 71 -15.87 -10.10 -5.66
C ALA A 71 -15.51 -10.54 -4.24
N MET A 72 -15.58 -9.60 -3.28
CA MET A 72 -15.35 -9.90 -1.85
C MET A 72 -16.43 -10.82 -1.27
N ALA A 73 -17.69 -10.64 -1.64
CA ALA A 73 -18.77 -11.54 -1.22
C ALA A 73 -18.49 -12.98 -1.67
N ARG A 74 -18.16 -13.19 -2.95
CA ARG A 74 -17.83 -14.54 -3.49
C ARG A 74 -16.66 -15.21 -2.75
N VAL A 75 -15.59 -14.50 -2.44
CA VAL A 75 -14.46 -15.11 -1.71
C VAL A 75 -14.81 -15.38 -0.24
N CYS A 76 -15.70 -14.56 0.35
CA CYS A 76 -16.23 -14.80 1.68
C CYS A 76 -17.21 -15.99 1.75
N GLU A 77 -17.98 -16.26 0.68
CA GLU A 77 -18.78 -17.48 0.58
C GLU A 77 -17.91 -18.76 0.63
N ARG A 78 -16.72 -18.70 0.02
CA ARG A 78 -15.79 -19.84 -0.02
C ARG A 78 -15.08 -20.09 1.31
N PHE A 79 -14.55 -19.03 1.93
CA PHE A 79 -13.63 -19.15 3.09
C PHE A 79 -14.18 -18.59 4.39
N GLY A 80 -15.44 -18.14 4.39
CA GLY A 80 -16.03 -17.42 5.52
C GLY A 80 -15.69 -15.93 5.49
N PRO A 81 -16.22 -15.17 6.43
CA PRO A 81 -16.09 -13.73 6.47
C PRO A 81 -14.62 -13.29 6.60
N CYS A 82 -14.29 -12.16 5.98
CA CYS A 82 -12.95 -11.57 6.03
C CYS A 82 -12.55 -11.22 7.48
N ASP A 83 -11.45 -11.77 7.96
CA ASP A 83 -10.85 -11.45 9.26
C ASP A 83 -9.73 -10.41 9.13
N ILE A 84 -8.97 -10.46 8.03
CA ILE A 84 -7.87 -9.54 7.74
C ILE A 84 -8.04 -8.99 6.33
N LEU A 85 -8.22 -7.69 6.19
CA LEU A 85 -8.14 -6.99 4.90
C LEU A 85 -6.76 -6.36 4.74
N LEU A 86 -6.04 -6.74 3.70
CA LEU A 86 -4.85 -6.02 3.23
C LEU A 86 -5.18 -5.20 1.98
N ALA A 87 -5.37 -3.92 2.13
CA ALA A 87 -5.58 -2.98 1.03
C ALA A 87 -4.23 -2.54 0.46
N ALA A 88 -3.70 -3.32 -0.49
CA ALA A 88 -2.37 -3.11 -1.09
C ALA A 88 -2.42 -2.82 -2.60
N ALA A 89 -3.60 -2.68 -3.19
CA ALA A 89 -3.72 -2.20 -4.55
C ALA A 89 -3.19 -0.77 -4.65
N GLY A 90 -2.37 -0.50 -5.65
CA GLY A 90 -1.78 0.82 -5.85
C GLY A 90 -0.54 0.79 -6.72
N GLY A 91 -0.02 1.96 -7.02
CA GLY A 91 1.20 2.15 -7.79
C GLY A 91 1.55 3.62 -7.89
N ALA A 92 2.81 3.93 -8.17
CA ALA A 92 3.27 5.30 -8.35
C ALA A 92 3.40 5.65 -9.84
N HIS A 93 3.00 6.87 -10.18
CA HIS A 93 3.23 7.48 -11.48
C HIS A 93 3.95 8.83 -11.26
N PRO A 94 5.29 8.81 -11.16
CA PRO A 94 6.07 10.03 -11.01
C PRO A 94 6.16 10.80 -12.32
N GLY A 95 6.35 12.12 -12.21
CA GLY A 95 6.54 13.02 -13.35
C GLY A 95 6.73 14.45 -12.88
N TYR A 96 7.10 15.34 -13.79
CA TYR A 96 7.06 16.78 -13.53
C TYR A 96 5.61 17.23 -13.43
N PHE A 97 5.30 18.08 -12.45
CA PHE A 97 3.91 18.50 -12.19
C PHE A 97 3.22 19.09 -13.43
N GLU A 98 3.95 19.91 -14.18
CA GLU A 98 3.46 20.57 -15.40
C GLU A 98 3.27 19.62 -16.59
N GLU A 99 3.85 18.41 -16.55
CA GLU A 99 3.77 17.41 -17.63
C GLU A 99 2.73 16.30 -17.32
N LEU A 100 2.26 16.22 -16.08
CA LEU A 100 1.27 15.22 -15.69
C LEU A 100 -0.15 15.66 -16.05
N ASP A 101 -0.84 14.86 -16.82
CA ASP A 101 -2.26 15.08 -17.13
C ASP A 101 -3.14 14.90 -15.88
N ASP A 102 -4.26 15.61 -15.84
CA ASP A 102 -5.29 15.48 -14.80
C ASP A 102 -5.74 14.01 -14.58
N ALA A 103 -5.74 13.21 -15.65
CA ALA A 103 -6.09 11.80 -15.57
C ALA A 103 -5.18 11.01 -14.63
N VAL A 104 -3.87 11.35 -14.58
CA VAL A 104 -2.90 10.71 -13.68
C VAL A 104 -3.26 11.01 -12.22
N PHE A 105 -3.61 12.25 -11.90
CA PHE A 105 -4.03 12.64 -10.54
C PHE A 105 -5.29 11.89 -10.11
N ARG A 106 -6.29 11.79 -11.01
CA ARG A 106 -7.52 11.04 -10.74
C ARG A 106 -7.24 9.55 -10.57
N GLU A 107 -6.47 8.93 -11.48
CA GLU A 107 -6.13 7.51 -11.40
C GLU A 107 -5.40 7.17 -10.10
N GLN A 108 -4.45 8.01 -9.66
CA GLN A 108 -3.74 7.78 -8.39
C GLN A 108 -4.69 7.86 -7.19
N LEU A 109 -5.64 8.80 -7.17
CA LEU A 109 -6.65 8.89 -6.12
C LEU A 109 -7.62 7.70 -6.18
N ASP A 110 -8.10 7.35 -7.38
CA ASP A 110 -9.08 6.28 -7.56
C ASP A 110 -8.52 4.91 -7.17
N VAL A 111 -7.29 4.61 -7.57
CA VAL A 111 -6.68 3.31 -7.27
C VAL A 111 -6.14 3.26 -5.85
N ASP A 112 -5.29 4.23 -5.45
CA ASP A 112 -4.56 4.15 -4.18
C ASP A 112 -5.45 4.47 -2.98
N TYR A 113 -6.36 5.46 -3.10
CA TYR A 113 -7.19 5.91 -1.99
C TYR A 113 -8.61 5.34 -2.05
N LEU A 114 -9.38 5.62 -3.11
CA LEU A 114 -10.77 5.15 -3.19
C LEU A 114 -10.84 3.63 -3.26
N GLY A 115 -9.90 2.96 -3.93
CA GLY A 115 -9.81 1.51 -3.90
C GLY A 115 -9.67 0.94 -2.49
N ALA A 116 -8.89 1.58 -1.62
CA ALA A 116 -8.78 1.19 -0.21
C ALA A 116 -10.08 1.47 0.58
N VAL A 117 -10.76 2.58 0.28
CA VAL A 117 -12.09 2.91 0.87
C VAL A 117 -13.13 1.88 0.46
N HIS A 118 -13.21 1.54 -0.82
CA HIS A 118 -14.16 0.54 -1.34
C HIS A 118 -13.93 -0.82 -0.68
N ALA A 119 -12.66 -1.25 -0.58
CA ALA A 119 -12.30 -2.50 0.07
C ALA A 119 -12.71 -2.53 1.55
N ALA A 120 -12.47 -1.45 2.29
CA ALA A 120 -12.90 -1.35 3.69
C ALA A 120 -14.42 -1.40 3.82
N ARG A 121 -15.16 -0.67 2.97
CA ARG A 121 -16.64 -0.65 2.97
C ARG A 121 -17.24 -2.03 2.75
N ALA A 122 -16.61 -2.87 1.94
CA ALA A 122 -17.11 -4.21 1.65
C ALA A 122 -17.00 -5.16 2.85
N VAL A 123 -16.05 -4.97 3.77
CA VAL A 123 -15.79 -5.91 4.88
C VAL A 123 -16.21 -5.37 6.26
N VAL A 124 -16.20 -4.05 6.47
CA VAL A 124 -16.48 -3.44 7.77
C VAL A 124 -17.85 -3.81 8.34
N PRO A 125 -18.96 -3.87 7.59
CA PRO A 125 -20.25 -4.27 8.15
C PRO A 125 -20.18 -5.62 8.86
N SER A 126 -19.66 -6.65 8.20
CA SER A 126 -19.50 -8.00 8.77
C SER A 126 -18.51 -8.03 9.95
N MET A 127 -17.40 -7.27 9.87
CA MET A 127 -16.46 -7.15 10.99
C MET A 127 -17.14 -6.52 12.23
N ARG A 128 -17.98 -5.50 12.04
CA ARG A 128 -18.73 -4.87 13.14
C ARG A 128 -19.72 -5.83 13.79
N GLU A 129 -20.48 -6.60 13.02
CA GLU A 129 -21.41 -7.60 13.54
C GLU A 129 -20.69 -8.65 14.38
N ARG A 130 -19.53 -9.11 13.91
CA ARG A 130 -18.72 -10.13 14.60
C ARG A 130 -17.83 -9.56 15.70
N GLN A 131 -17.78 -8.23 15.88
CA GLN A 131 -16.94 -7.53 16.85
C GLN A 131 -15.47 -7.94 16.74
N ARG A 132 -14.99 -8.16 15.53
CA ARG A 132 -13.60 -8.53 15.25
C ARG A 132 -13.24 -8.26 13.80
N GLY A 133 -11.97 -7.91 13.57
CA GLY A 133 -11.39 -7.70 12.25
C GLY A 133 -10.10 -6.91 12.31
N HIS A 134 -9.33 -6.96 11.22
CA HIS A 134 -8.12 -6.18 11.09
C HIS A 134 -8.04 -5.58 9.68
N LEU A 135 -8.06 -4.26 9.59
CA LEU A 135 -7.84 -3.51 8.35
C LEU A 135 -6.39 -3.06 8.28
N VAL A 136 -5.70 -3.41 7.21
CA VAL A 136 -4.30 -3.02 6.97
C VAL A 136 -4.24 -2.22 5.67
N PHE A 137 -3.94 -0.94 5.77
CA PHE A 137 -3.80 -0.04 4.63
C PHE A 137 -2.33 0.12 4.26
N VAL A 138 -2.00 -0.06 2.97
CA VAL A 138 -0.64 0.13 2.47
C VAL A 138 -0.50 1.55 1.93
N SER A 139 0.05 2.43 2.75
CA SER A 139 0.47 3.78 2.38
C SER A 139 1.90 3.74 1.81
N SER A 140 2.74 4.73 2.07
CA SER A 140 4.13 4.84 1.63
C SER A 140 4.89 5.81 2.52
N THR A 141 6.22 5.73 2.55
CA THR A 141 7.06 6.78 3.11
C THR A 141 6.85 8.13 2.41
N ALA A 142 6.46 8.13 1.14
CA ALA A 142 6.09 9.34 0.39
C ALA A 142 4.85 10.07 0.96
N ALA A 143 4.04 9.41 1.80
CA ALA A 143 2.93 10.03 2.52
C ALA A 143 3.39 10.86 3.74
N LEU A 144 4.64 10.73 4.15
CA LEU A 144 5.19 11.34 5.36
C LEU A 144 5.97 12.61 5.07
N VAL A 145 6.53 12.73 3.87
CA VAL A 145 7.36 13.87 3.42
C VAL A 145 7.09 14.17 1.96
N GLY A 146 7.25 15.42 1.56
CA GLY A 146 7.18 15.82 0.15
C GLY A 146 8.35 15.23 -0.65
N VAL A 147 8.04 14.51 -1.73
CA VAL A 147 9.03 13.93 -2.63
C VAL A 147 8.89 14.56 -4.02
N PHE A 148 9.99 15.05 -4.58
CA PHE A 148 9.99 15.62 -5.94
C PHE A 148 9.48 14.59 -6.95
N GLY A 149 8.63 15.06 -7.89
CA GLY A 149 8.07 14.21 -8.94
C GLY A 149 6.91 13.30 -8.52
N TYR A 150 6.45 13.36 -7.26
CA TYR A 150 5.31 12.54 -6.77
C TYR A 150 4.07 13.37 -6.45
N SER A 151 3.85 14.45 -7.19
CA SER A 151 2.72 15.37 -6.94
C SER A 151 1.34 14.70 -7.03
N ALA A 152 1.18 13.62 -7.81
CA ALA A 152 -0.05 12.83 -7.86
C ALA A 152 -0.08 11.71 -6.80
N TYR A 153 1.04 10.98 -6.63
CA TYR A 153 1.11 9.79 -5.78
C TYR A 153 1.17 10.11 -4.28
N ALA A 154 2.05 11.03 -3.87
CA ALA A 154 2.24 11.32 -2.45
C ALA A 154 0.96 11.85 -1.77
N PRO A 155 0.16 12.75 -2.38
CA PRO A 155 -1.15 13.13 -1.83
C PRO A 155 -2.13 11.97 -1.72
N ALA A 156 -2.20 11.06 -2.71
CA ALA A 156 -3.06 9.88 -2.64
C ALA A 156 -2.67 8.96 -1.47
N LYS A 157 -1.37 8.72 -1.25
CA LYS A 157 -0.89 7.93 -0.10
C LYS A 157 -1.02 8.66 1.23
N ALA A 158 -0.97 9.98 1.25
CA ALA A 158 -1.28 10.78 2.43
C ALA A 158 -2.78 10.68 2.78
N ALA A 159 -3.66 10.64 1.77
CA ALA A 159 -5.10 10.40 1.97
C ALA A 159 -5.35 9.02 2.60
N VAL A 160 -4.68 7.96 2.15
CA VAL A 160 -4.73 6.61 2.76
C VAL A 160 -4.31 6.65 4.23
N ARG A 161 -3.22 7.35 4.55
CA ARG A 161 -2.76 7.54 5.93
C ARG A 161 -3.85 8.22 6.77
N SER A 162 -4.34 9.38 6.32
CA SER A 162 -5.37 10.16 7.03
C SER A 162 -6.64 9.34 7.23
N PHE A 163 -7.06 8.58 6.20
CA PHE A 163 -8.21 7.68 6.28
C PHE A 163 -8.02 6.60 7.36
N ALA A 164 -6.88 5.92 7.39
CA ALA A 164 -6.59 4.92 8.42
C ALA A 164 -6.60 5.51 9.84
N GLU A 165 -5.98 6.69 10.02
CA GLU A 165 -5.94 7.41 11.30
C GLU A 165 -7.35 7.82 11.76
N THR A 166 -8.22 8.27 10.85
CA THR A 166 -9.61 8.67 11.13
C THR A 166 -10.50 7.46 11.39
N LEU A 167 -10.37 6.40 10.58
CA LEU A 167 -11.21 5.20 10.71
C LEU A 167 -10.94 4.40 12.00
N ARG A 168 -9.72 4.47 12.51
CA ARG A 168 -9.32 3.74 13.72
C ARG A 168 -10.20 4.03 14.94
N PRO A 169 -10.41 5.28 15.37
CA PRO A 169 -11.29 5.57 16.51
C PRO A 169 -12.75 5.19 16.25
N GLU A 170 -13.24 5.27 15.01
CA GLU A 170 -14.60 4.87 14.66
C GLU A 170 -14.84 3.35 14.82
N LEU A 171 -13.81 2.54 14.53
CA LEU A 171 -13.91 1.08 14.53
C LEU A 171 -13.42 0.44 15.84
N LYS A 172 -12.68 1.16 16.68
CA LYS A 172 -12.20 0.67 17.96
C LYS A 172 -13.30 0.15 18.89
N PRO A 173 -14.50 0.78 18.99
CA PRO A 173 -15.60 0.24 19.82
C PRO A 173 -16.09 -1.13 19.38
N TYR A 174 -15.81 -1.55 18.14
CA TYR A 174 -16.21 -2.86 17.58
C TYR A 174 -15.06 -3.88 17.60
N ALA A 175 -14.01 -3.64 18.37
CA ALA A 175 -12.83 -4.48 18.45
C ALA A 175 -12.14 -4.72 17.08
N ILE A 176 -12.30 -3.79 16.14
CA ILE A 176 -11.64 -3.84 14.83
C ILE A 176 -10.34 -3.06 14.91
N VAL A 177 -9.24 -3.72 14.55
CA VAL A 177 -7.91 -3.11 14.47
C VAL A 177 -7.74 -2.41 13.12
N VAL A 178 -7.10 -1.24 13.14
CA VAL A 178 -6.72 -0.52 11.92
C VAL A 178 -5.22 -0.24 11.96
N SER A 179 -4.50 -0.75 10.97
CA SER A 179 -3.06 -0.55 10.77
C SER A 179 -2.80 0.23 9.48
N CYS A 180 -1.76 1.07 9.50
CA CYS A 180 -1.24 1.73 8.32
C CYS A 180 0.24 1.37 8.15
N ALA A 181 0.59 0.79 7.00
CA ALA A 181 1.95 0.42 6.65
C ALA A 181 2.60 1.48 5.76
N TYR A 182 3.87 1.77 6.01
CA TYR A 182 4.67 2.75 5.28
C TYR A 182 5.91 2.08 4.67
N PRO A 183 5.74 1.29 3.58
CA PRO A 183 6.88 0.71 2.90
C PRO A 183 7.79 1.81 2.32
N PRO A 184 9.12 1.68 2.45
CA PRO A 184 10.07 2.42 1.63
C PRO A 184 10.12 1.85 0.20
N ASP A 185 11.02 2.39 -0.64
CA ASP A 185 11.30 1.84 -1.95
C ASP A 185 11.50 0.32 -1.86
N THR A 186 10.69 -0.43 -2.61
CA THR A 186 10.62 -1.89 -2.51
C THR A 186 10.70 -2.51 -3.91
N ARG A 187 11.61 -3.46 -4.12
CA ARG A 187 11.76 -4.18 -5.39
C ARG A 187 10.49 -4.94 -5.73
N THR A 188 9.80 -4.47 -6.73
CA THR A 188 8.53 -5.02 -7.22
C THR A 188 8.37 -4.69 -8.70
N PRO A 189 7.54 -5.41 -9.46
CA PRO A 189 7.23 -5.02 -10.84
C PRO A 189 6.62 -3.62 -10.96
N GLY A 190 5.99 -3.11 -9.88
CA GLY A 190 5.50 -1.73 -9.79
C GLY A 190 6.65 -0.72 -9.71
N TYR A 191 7.65 -1.01 -8.88
CA TYR A 191 8.84 -0.18 -8.71
C TYR A 191 9.67 -0.07 -10.00
N ASP A 192 9.74 -1.15 -10.79
CA ASP A 192 10.46 -1.10 -12.07
C ASP A 192 9.76 -0.17 -13.08
N ARG A 193 8.42 -0.23 -13.14
CA ARG A 193 7.63 0.71 -13.97
C ARG A 193 7.75 2.15 -13.49
N GLU A 194 7.69 2.35 -12.18
CA GLU A 194 7.89 3.65 -11.55
C GLU A 194 9.26 4.25 -11.89
N ASN A 195 10.34 3.46 -11.81
CA ASN A 195 11.70 3.92 -12.09
C ASN A 195 11.87 4.40 -13.55
N ALA A 196 11.14 3.80 -14.49
CA ALA A 196 11.17 4.21 -15.89
C ALA A 196 10.55 5.59 -16.13
N LEU A 197 9.72 6.08 -15.21
CA LEU A 197 9.01 7.37 -15.31
C LEU A 197 9.61 8.46 -14.43
N LYS A 198 10.59 8.13 -13.56
CA LYS A 198 11.15 9.09 -12.59
C LYS A 198 11.87 10.24 -13.29
N PRO A 199 11.53 11.50 -12.96
CA PRO A 199 12.40 12.64 -13.27
C PRO A 199 13.83 12.41 -12.75
N GLU A 200 14.81 13.03 -13.38
CA GLU A 200 16.22 12.87 -12.99
C GLU A 200 16.47 13.24 -11.52
N GLU A 201 15.82 14.30 -11.05
CA GLU A 201 15.87 14.73 -9.65
C GLU A 201 15.38 13.65 -8.71
N THR A 202 14.22 13.04 -9.04
CA THR A 202 13.64 11.93 -8.28
C THR A 202 14.56 10.72 -8.27
N ALA A 203 15.11 10.37 -9.44
CA ALA A 203 16.04 9.24 -9.56
C ALA A 203 17.30 9.45 -8.70
N ARG A 204 17.87 10.68 -8.68
CA ARG A 204 19.03 11.01 -7.84
C ARG A 204 18.70 11.02 -6.33
N ILE A 205 17.50 11.45 -5.94
CA ILE A 205 17.06 11.39 -4.55
C ILE A 205 16.90 9.93 -4.13
N SER A 206 16.23 9.12 -4.96
CA SER A 206 16.02 7.69 -4.70
C SER A 206 17.30 6.87 -4.73
N ALA A 207 18.31 7.24 -5.52
CA ALA A 207 19.60 6.53 -5.59
C ALA A 207 20.35 6.47 -4.25
N ALA A 208 20.05 7.38 -3.32
CA ALA A 208 20.60 7.36 -1.97
C ALA A 208 19.90 6.32 -1.05
N ILE A 209 18.78 5.75 -1.50
CA ILE A 209 17.95 4.81 -0.72
C ILE A 209 18.11 3.41 -1.33
N LYS A 210 18.57 2.46 -0.53
CA LYS A 210 18.64 1.06 -0.97
C LYS A 210 17.24 0.44 -0.93
N PRO A 211 16.66 0.02 -2.08
CA PRO A 211 15.35 -0.63 -2.08
C PRO A 211 15.36 -1.93 -1.26
N ARG A 212 14.26 -2.20 -0.58
CA ARG A 212 14.05 -3.43 0.19
C ARG A 212 13.46 -4.51 -0.70
N GLU A 213 13.64 -5.76 -0.31
CA GLU A 213 12.96 -6.88 -0.95
C GLU A 213 11.48 -6.94 -0.48
N ALA A 214 10.57 -7.31 -1.39
CA ALA A 214 9.14 -7.41 -1.05
C ALA A 214 8.87 -8.39 0.10
N ASP A 215 9.67 -9.46 0.20
CA ASP A 215 9.56 -10.45 1.26
C ASP A 215 9.98 -9.91 2.64
N ASP A 216 10.98 -9.02 2.70
CA ASP A 216 11.36 -8.35 3.95
C ASP A 216 10.24 -7.43 4.46
N ILE A 217 9.59 -6.69 3.54
CA ILE A 217 8.44 -5.87 3.87
C ILE A 217 7.28 -6.74 4.34
N ALA A 218 6.99 -7.83 3.63
CA ALA A 218 5.93 -8.77 4.00
C ALA A 218 6.13 -9.36 5.40
N ARG A 219 7.37 -9.72 5.75
CA ARG A 219 7.71 -10.20 7.10
C ARG A 219 7.37 -9.20 8.19
N VAL A 220 7.69 -7.93 7.94
CA VAL A 220 7.39 -6.86 8.90
C VAL A 220 5.88 -6.60 8.97
N MET A 221 5.18 -6.66 7.83
CA MET A 221 3.73 -6.49 7.79
C MET A 221 3.02 -7.57 8.59
N VAL A 222 3.36 -8.86 8.38
CA VAL A 222 2.74 -9.96 9.13
C VAL A 222 2.99 -9.82 10.63
N ARG A 223 4.23 -9.51 11.04
CA ARG A 223 4.53 -9.25 12.47
C ARG A 223 3.74 -8.07 13.03
N GLY A 224 3.53 -7.02 12.23
CA GLY A 224 2.73 -5.85 12.62
C GLY A 224 1.26 -6.22 12.78
N ILE A 225 0.72 -7.06 11.90
CA ILE A 225 -0.65 -7.59 11.97
C ILE A 225 -0.83 -8.42 13.25
N GLU A 226 0.05 -9.41 13.49
CA GLU A 226 -0.01 -10.27 14.69
C GLU A 226 -0.01 -9.46 16.00
N ARG A 227 0.73 -8.35 16.03
CA ARG A 227 0.90 -7.51 17.24
C ARG A 227 -0.06 -6.33 17.31
N ASP A 228 -1.00 -6.20 16.38
CA ASP A 228 -1.95 -5.10 16.26
C ASP A 228 -1.26 -3.72 16.21
N HIS A 229 -0.11 -3.63 15.53
CA HIS A 229 0.62 -2.38 15.40
C HIS A 229 -0.15 -1.40 14.53
N LEU A 230 -0.46 -0.22 15.06
CA LEU A 230 -1.14 0.85 14.32
C LEU A 230 -0.29 1.40 13.17
N VAL A 231 1.02 1.47 13.39
CA VAL A 231 2.01 1.96 12.42
C VAL A 231 2.98 0.83 12.14
N ILE A 232 3.02 0.37 10.89
CA ILE A 232 3.91 -0.70 10.44
C ILE A 232 5.00 -0.08 9.56
N THR A 233 6.25 -0.21 9.99
CA THR A 233 7.42 0.36 9.31
C THR A 233 8.52 -0.68 9.16
N ALA A 234 9.26 -0.62 8.06
CA ALA A 234 10.28 -1.61 7.72
C ALA A 234 11.56 -1.49 8.56
N ASP A 235 11.86 -0.29 9.07
CA ASP A 235 13.09 0.00 9.79
C ASP A 235 12.91 1.19 10.75
N PHE A 236 13.95 1.42 11.56
CA PHE A 236 13.93 2.51 12.55
C PHE A 236 13.85 3.90 11.91
N GLN A 237 14.47 4.11 10.75
CA GLN A 237 14.44 5.42 10.06
C GLN A 237 13.02 5.75 9.63
N THR A 238 12.33 4.79 8.99
CA THR A 238 10.92 4.93 8.61
C THR A 238 10.02 5.11 9.85
N ALA A 239 10.31 4.39 10.95
CA ALA A 239 9.56 4.54 12.20
C ALA A 239 9.74 5.91 12.83
N ALA A 240 10.96 6.44 12.84
CA ALA A 240 11.26 7.79 13.31
C ALA A 240 10.57 8.84 12.43
N LEU A 241 10.62 8.68 11.11
CA LEU A 241 9.94 9.54 10.16
C LEU A 241 8.41 9.53 10.37
N ALA A 242 7.81 8.35 10.54
CA ALA A 242 6.37 8.23 10.78
C ALA A 242 5.90 8.89 12.08
N ARG A 243 6.76 8.91 13.11
CA ARG A 243 6.44 9.53 14.41
C ARG A 243 6.76 11.03 14.49
N ALA A 244 7.74 11.47 13.73
CA ALA A 244 8.32 12.81 13.87
C ALA A 244 8.50 13.53 12.51
N ALA A 245 7.67 13.24 11.52
CA ALA A 245 7.78 13.79 10.16
C ALA A 245 7.96 15.33 10.16
N ARG A 246 7.21 16.04 10.99
CA ARG A 246 7.30 17.51 11.10
C ARG A 246 8.65 18.01 11.59
N LEU A 247 9.36 17.23 12.41
CA LEU A 247 10.71 17.60 12.90
C LEU A 247 11.78 17.39 11.84
N TRP A 248 11.57 16.44 10.92
CA TRP A 248 12.50 16.14 9.82
C TRP A 248 12.26 17.00 8.58
N ASP A 249 11.09 17.64 8.47
CA ASP A 249 10.69 18.42 7.29
C ASP A 249 11.74 19.47 6.86
N PRO A 250 12.34 20.30 7.74
CA PRO A 250 13.36 21.26 7.34
C PRO A 250 14.60 20.61 6.72
N TYR A 251 15.04 19.47 7.25
CA TYR A 251 16.18 18.73 6.71
C TYR A 251 15.86 18.10 5.35
N VAL A 252 14.70 17.49 5.23
CA VAL A 252 14.25 16.89 3.95
C VAL A 252 14.12 17.96 2.88
N ARG A 253 13.51 19.10 3.18
CA ARG A 253 13.42 20.25 2.25
C ARG A 253 14.80 20.73 1.82
N PHE A 254 15.69 20.96 2.76
CA PHE A 254 17.05 21.42 2.46
C PHE A 254 17.80 20.47 1.52
N THR A 255 17.76 19.16 1.80
CA THR A 255 18.43 18.14 0.97
C THR A 255 17.81 18.00 -0.40
N THR A 256 16.48 18.03 -0.50
CA THR A 256 15.73 18.00 -1.76
C THR A 256 16.05 19.23 -2.60
N ASP A 257 15.92 20.42 -2.06
CA ASP A 257 16.21 21.68 -2.78
C ASP A 257 17.65 21.73 -3.28
N ARG A 258 18.60 21.25 -2.48
CA ARG A 258 20.01 21.19 -2.87
C ARG A 258 20.20 20.24 -4.05
N THR A 259 19.54 19.08 -4.04
CA THR A 259 19.62 18.10 -5.13
C THR A 259 19.00 18.65 -6.40
N VAL A 260 17.80 19.19 -6.32
CA VAL A 260 17.10 19.81 -7.45
C VAL A 260 17.95 20.93 -8.10
N ARG A 261 18.51 21.84 -7.28
CA ARG A 261 19.40 22.92 -7.80
C ARG A 261 20.61 22.35 -8.52
N ARG A 262 21.23 21.27 -8.02
CA ARG A 262 22.39 20.64 -8.66
C ARG A 262 22.04 20.05 -10.03
N VAL A 263 20.91 19.31 -10.11
CA VAL A 263 20.45 18.71 -11.36
C VAL A 263 20.13 19.78 -12.39
N ARG A 264 19.36 20.81 -12.02
CA ARG A 264 19.01 21.90 -12.92
C ARG A 264 20.23 22.70 -13.38
N LYS A 265 21.20 22.93 -12.50
CA LYS A 265 22.45 23.61 -12.86
C LYS A 265 23.29 22.80 -13.86
N SER A 266 23.32 21.46 -13.75
CA SER A 266 24.02 20.59 -14.71
C SER A 266 23.34 20.55 -16.09
N ARG A 267 22.05 20.84 -16.18
CA ARG A 267 21.28 20.93 -17.43
C ARG A 267 21.34 22.33 -18.11
N GLY A 268 21.99 23.32 -17.50
CA GLY A 268 21.99 24.68 -18.01
C GLY A 268 20.64 25.41 -17.99
N THR A 269 19.67 24.93 -17.23
CA THR A 269 18.28 25.42 -17.19
C THR A 269 18.02 26.51 -16.14
N PHE A 270 19.06 27.10 -15.53
CA PHE A 270 18.92 28.37 -14.83
C PHE A 270 19.24 29.50 -15.79
N GLY A 271 18.21 29.99 -16.50
CA GLY A 271 18.22 31.35 -17.01
C GLY A 271 18.29 32.34 -15.84
N THR A 272 19.12 33.31 -15.97
CA THR A 272 19.30 34.51 -15.13
C THR A 272 17.99 35.13 -14.71
#